data_a34d0c2f1ac6fabd7abca541c6640124
#
_entry.id   a34d0c2f1ac6fabd7abca541c6640124
#
_cell.length_a   1.000
_cell.length_b   1.000
_cell.length_c   1.000
_cell.angle_alpha   90.00
_cell.angle_beta   90.00
_cell.angle_gamma   90.00
#
_symmetry.space_group_name_H-M   'P 1'
#
loop_
_entity.id
_entity.type
_entity.pdbx_description
1 polymer ?
#
loop_
_entity_poly.entity_id
_entity_poly.type
_entity_poly.pdbx_seq_one_letter_code
_entity_poly.pdbx_strand_id
1 'polypeptide(L)'
;DRESRIVARSEHSFVILNNAPYAPGHVMVIPERHTGEWGDLSDAELLDHAKLKVATIEALEAGFDPNGVNAGENLGGAAAGGSIDDHLHTHLIPRWEGDTNFMPIVSDTKVIVEGLEASYEKLHDAFAALSESEHAEKTAAVELRFD
;
A
#
# COMPACT_ATOMS: atom_id res chain seq x y z
N ASP A 1 -2.00 3.70 -11.01
CA ASP A 1 -1.13 4.11 -12.11
C ASP A 1 0.05 4.92 -11.59
N ARG A 2 1.02 5.13 -12.44
CA ARG A 2 2.30 5.74 -12.03
C ARG A 2 2.13 7.19 -11.53
N GLU A 3 1.26 7.95 -12.16
CA GLU A 3 1.04 9.35 -11.80
C GLU A 3 0.34 9.50 -10.45
N SER A 4 -0.70 8.70 -10.20
CA SER A 4 -1.43 8.72 -8.94
C SER A 4 -0.75 7.90 -7.85
N ARG A 5 0.28 7.11 -8.20
CA ARG A 5 0.99 6.16 -7.34
C ARG A 5 0.12 5.00 -6.84
N ILE A 6 -1.00 4.76 -7.49
CA ILE A 6 -1.78 3.54 -7.27
C ILE A 6 -1.08 2.42 -8.03
N VAL A 7 -0.55 1.44 -7.29
CA VAL A 7 0.30 0.41 -7.88
C VAL A 7 -0.48 -0.87 -8.19
N ALA A 8 -1.57 -1.12 -7.48
CA ALA A 8 -2.40 -2.31 -7.69
C ALA A 8 -3.86 -2.01 -7.35
N ARG A 9 -4.75 -2.76 -7.97
CA ARG A 9 -6.19 -2.68 -7.71
C ARG A 9 -6.78 -4.08 -7.66
N SER A 10 -7.76 -4.27 -6.81
CA SER A 10 -8.65 -5.42 -6.82
C SER A 10 -10.07 -4.95 -7.14
N GLU A 11 -11.06 -5.82 -6.98
CA GLU A 11 -12.43 -5.45 -7.28
C GLU A 11 -12.96 -4.32 -6.39
N HIS A 12 -12.58 -4.32 -5.12
CA HIS A 12 -13.15 -3.40 -4.13
C HIS A 12 -12.13 -2.56 -3.38
N SER A 13 -10.84 -2.69 -3.67
CA SER A 13 -9.79 -1.96 -2.99
C SER A 13 -8.63 -1.62 -3.92
N PHE A 14 -7.73 -0.77 -3.45
CA PHE A 14 -6.52 -0.44 -4.19
C PHE A 14 -5.34 -0.23 -3.24
N VAL A 15 -4.14 -0.29 -3.80
CA VAL A 15 -2.88 -0.07 -3.08
C VAL A 15 -2.21 1.16 -3.63
N ILE A 16 -1.89 2.09 -2.75
CA ILE A 16 -1.23 3.34 -3.11
C ILE A 16 0.02 3.53 -2.27
N LEU A 17 1.09 4.04 -2.87
CA LEU A 17 2.29 4.42 -2.13
C LEU A 17 2.00 5.62 -1.25
N ASN A 18 2.51 5.59 -0.02
CA ASN A 18 2.38 6.72 0.88
C ASN A 18 3.33 7.83 0.43
N ASN A 19 2.80 9.06 0.29
CA ASN A 19 3.58 10.23 -0.13
C ASN A 19 4.60 10.68 0.90
N ALA A 20 4.38 10.32 2.17
CA ALA A 20 5.30 10.62 3.26
C ALA A 20 5.72 9.29 3.92
N PRO A 21 6.52 8.47 3.23
CA PRO A 21 6.80 7.11 3.67
C PRO A 21 7.68 7.08 4.92
N TYR A 22 7.37 6.16 5.83
CA TYR A 22 8.24 5.87 6.98
C TYR A 22 9.41 4.97 6.57
N ALA A 23 9.26 4.24 5.48
CA ALA A 23 10.30 3.37 4.93
C ALA A 23 10.06 3.19 3.43
N PRO A 24 11.08 2.80 2.66
CA PRO A 24 10.85 2.41 1.27
C PRO A 24 9.79 1.32 1.19
N GLY A 25 8.86 1.47 0.25
CA GLY A 25 7.78 0.51 0.08
C GLY A 25 6.59 0.69 1.00
N HIS A 26 6.55 1.74 1.82
CA HIS A 26 5.39 2.04 2.65
C HIS A 26 4.17 2.31 1.78
N VAL A 27 3.15 1.45 1.90
CA VAL A 27 1.91 1.54 1.13
C VAL A 27 0.70 1.56 2.04
N MET A 28 -0.42 1.95 1.46
CA MET A 28 -1.74 1.85 2.10
C MET A 28 -2.64 1.01 1.21
N VAL A 29 -3.41 0.13 1.84
CA VAL A 29 -4.50 -0.61 1.19
C VAL A 29 -5.79 0.09 1.57
N ILE A 30 -6.53 0.54 0.56
CA ILE A 30 -7.68 1.43 0.75
C ILE A 30 -8.91 0.85 0.05
N PRO A 31 -10.05 0.70 0.76
CA PRO A 31 -11.30 0.30 0.11
C PRO A 31 -11.77 1.38 -0.88
N GLU A 32 -12.35 0.97 -1.99
CA GLU A 32 -12.94 1.91 -2.95
C GLU A 32 -14.14 2.65 -2.33
N ARG A 33 -14.88 1.99 -1.45
CA ARG A 33 -15.99 2.64 -0.74
C ARG A 33 -15.45 3.70 0.22
N HIS A 34 -15.94 4.91 0.08
CA HIS A 34 -15.53 6.02 0.97
C HIS A 34 -16.27 5.91 2.30
N THR A 35 -15.61 5.36 3.30
CA THR A 35 -16.13 5.25 4.66
C THR A 35 -14.99 5.18 5.67
N GLY A 36 -15.24 5.64 6.89
CA GLY A 36 -14.33 5.52 8.02
C GLY A 36 -14.66 4.31 8.92
N GLU A 37 -15.67 3.52 8.56
CA GLU A 37 -16.16 2.44 9.41
C GLU A 37 -16.09 1.09 8.71
N TRP A 38 -15.37 0.15 9.29
CA TRP A 38 -15.29 -1.22 8.75
C TRP A 38 -16.67 -1.87 8.64
N GLY A 39 -17.57 -1.55 9.57
CA GLY A 39 -18.91 -2.11 9.58
C GLY A 39 -19.79 -1.72 8.39
N ASP A 40 -19.41 -0.70 7.64
CA ASP A 40 -20.14 -0.28 6.44
C ASP A 40 -19.85 -1.15 5.22
N LEU A 41 -18.75 -1.90 5.27
CA LEU A 41 -18.34 -2.75 4.15
C LEU A 41 -19.12 -4.06 4.14
N SER A 42 -19.46 -4.54 2.94
CA SER A 42 -20.04 -5.86 2.77
C SER A 42 -19.01 -6.96 3.04
N ASP A 43 -19.49 -8.18 3.21
CA ASP A 43 -18.61 -9.35 3.36
C ASP A 43 -17.66 -9.48 2.17
N ALA A 44 -18.15 -9.26 0.96
CA ALA A 44 -17.33 -9.32 -0.24
C ALA A 44 -16.24 -8.24 -0.23
N GLU A 45 -16.57 -7.03 0.19
CA GLU A 45 -15.60 -5.95 0.30
C GLU A 45 -14.55 -6.22 1.37
N LEU A 46 -14.97 -6.74 2.52
CA LEU A 46 -14.06 -7.10 3.62
C LEU A 46 -13.09 -8.20 3.19
N LEU A 47 -13.60 -9.24 2.53
CA LEU A 47 -12.78 -10.35 2.06
C LEU A 47 -11.80 -9.90 0.99
N ASP A 48 -12.25 -9.10 0.04
CA ASP A 48 -11.41 -8.55 -1.02
C ASP A 48 -10.26 -7.72 -0.43
N HIS A 49 -10.57 -6.86 0.54
CA HIS A 49 -9.56 -6.05 1.23
C HIS A 49 -8.51 -6.92 1.93
N ALA A 50 -8.95 -7.96 2.63
CA ALA A 50 -8.05 -8.88 3.31
C ALA A 50 -7.14 -9.62 2.32
N LYS A 51 -7.68 -10.07 1.20
CA LYS A 51 -6.90 -10.74 0.15
C LYS A 51 -5.91 -9.80 -0.51
N LEU A 52 -6.30 -8.55 -0.74
CA LEU A 52 -5.38 -7.56 -1.29
C LEU A 52 -4.25 -7.25 -0.31
N LYS A 53 -4.55 -7.20 0.99
CA LYS A 53 -3.51 -7.06 2.02
C LYS A 53 -2.52 -8.22 1.95
N VAL A 54 -2.99 -9.45 1.84
CA VAL A 54 -2.10 -10.62 1.71
C VAL A 54 -1.22 -10.51 0.47
N ALA A 55 -1.82 -10.19 -0.68
CA ALA A 55 -1.07 -10.02 -1.93
C ALA A 55 -0.03 -8.92 -1.82
N THR A 56 -0.38 -7.83 -1.12
CA THR A 56 0.53 -6.70 -0.93
C THR A 56 1.74 -7.09 -0.06
N ILE A 57 1.50 -7.87 1.00
CA ILE A 57 2.59 -8.39 1.83
C ILE A 57 3.53 -9.26 0.98
N GLU A 58 2.99 -10.14 0.15
CA GLU A 58 3.79 -10.97 -0.75
C GLU A 58 4.62 -10.12 -1.71
N ALA A 59 4.03 -9.08 -2.28
CA ALA A 59 4.72 -8.17 -3.19
C ALA A 59 5.83 -7.39 -2.47
N LEU A 60 5.60 -6.94 -1.24
CA LEU A 60 6.60 -6.26 -0.43
C LEU A 60 7.77 -7.19 -0.11
N GLU A 61 7.48 -8.42 0.26
CA GLU A 61 8.51 -9.42 0.55
C GLU A 61 9.37 -9.71 -0.69
N ALA A 62 8.73 -9.87 -1.84
CA ALA A 62 9.43 -10.14 -3.09
C ALA A 62 10.24 -8.95 -3.60
N GLY A 63 9.70 -7.76 -3.49
CA GLY A 63 10.32 -6.55 -4.06
C GLY A 63 11.37 -5.90 -3.18
N PHE A 64 11.24 -6.01 -1.86
CA PHE A 64 12.07 -5.27 -0.91
C PHE A 64 12.85 -6.16 0.06
N ASP A 65 12.55 -7.44 0.12
CA ASP A 65 13.22 -8.40 1.02
C ASP A 65 13.35 -7.89 2.46
N PRO A 66 12.25 -7.46 3.10
CA PRO A 66 12.31 -6.97 4.47
C PRO A 66 12.43 -8.12 5.47
N ASN A 67 12.88 -7.80 6.70
CA ASN A 67 12.86 -8.76 7.79
C ASN A 67 11.46 -8.96 8.35
N GLY A 68 10.59 -7.97 8.19
CA GLY A 68 9.20 -8.04 8.62
C GLY A 68 8.37 -6.92 8.02
N VAL A 69 7.07 -6.93 8.31
CA VAL A 69 6.14 -5.89 7.86
C VAL A 69 5.28 -5.49 9.04
N ASN A 70 5.18 -4.19 9.31
CA ASN A 70 4.19 -3.69 10.26
C ASN A 70 2.91 -3.35 9.51
N ALA A 71 1.79 -3.77 10.06
CA ALA A 71 0.46 -3.49 9.52
C ALA A 71 -0.39 -2.82 10.58
N GLY A 72 -1.15 -1.79 10.22
CA GLY A 72 -2.00 -1.12 11.17
C GLY A 72 -2.86 -0.03 10.58
N GLU A 73 -3.81 0.44 11.40
CA GLU A 73 -4.80 1.44 11.02
C GLU A 73 -4.98 2.45 12.13
N ASN A 74 -5.31 3.68 11.73
CA ASN A 74 -5.71 4.73 12.66
C ASN A 74 -7.22 4.90 12.52
N LEU A 75 -7.97 4.49 13.53
CA LEU A 75 -9.43 4.52 13.53
C LEU A 75 -9.92 5.56 14.55
N GLY A 76 -11.01 6.25 14.23
CA GLY A 76 -11.62 7.18 15.17
C GLY A 76 -11.10 8.61 15.11
N GLY A 77 -10.53 9.01 14.01
CA GLY A 77 -10.17 10.40 13.76
C GLY A 77 -8.89 10.87 14.45
N ALA A 78 -8.83 12.14 14.80
CA ALA A 78 -7.61 12.79 15.27
C ALA A 78 -6.96 12.16 16.50
N ALA A 79 -7.75 11.59 17.38
CA ALA A 79 -7.22 10.94 18.59
C ALA A 79 -6.36 9.72 18.27
N ALA A 80 -6.61 9.06 17.14
CA ALA A 80 -5.83 7.93 16.69
C ALA A 80 -4.66 8.34 15.78
N GLY A 81 -4.51 9.64 15.51
CA GLY A 81 -3.40 10.16 14.69
C GLY A 81 -3.61 10.08 13.19
N GLY A 82 -4.83 9.78 12.75
CA GLY A 82 -5.12 9.70 11.31
C GLY A 82 -5.19 11.06 10.64
N SER A 83 -4.62 11.19 9.46
CA SER A 83 -4.68 12.38 8.63
C SER A 83 -5.72 12.30 7.51
N ILE A 84 -6.22 11.09 7.23
CA ILE A 84 -7.31 10.85 6.29
C ILE A 84 -8.51 10.42 7.14
N ASP A 85 -9.26 11.43 7.64
CA ASP A 85 -10.21 11.22 8.72
C ASP A 85 -11.38 10.30 8.40
N ASP A 86 -11.91 10.33 7.19
CA ASP A 86 -13.15 9.67 6.86
C ASP A 86 -13.01 8.53 5.84
N HIS A 87 -11.80 8.07 5.59
CA HIS A 87 -11.57 6.99 4.64
C HIS A 87 -10.63 5.94 5.22
N LEU A 88 -11.14 4.72 5.36
CA LEU A 88 -10.36 3.59 5.88
C LEU A 88 -9.10 3.36 5.05
N HIS A 89 -8.01 3.11 5.73
CA HIS A 89 -6.76 2.71 5.07
C HIS A 89 -5.91 1.89 6.03
N THR A 90 -5.31 0.83 5.48
CA THR A 90 -4.40 -0.04 6.23
C THR A 90 -2.98 0.24 5.77
N HIS A 91 -2.14 0.69 6.69
CA HIS A 91 -0.71 0.88 6.42
C HIS A 91 0.01 -0.46 6.41
N LEU A 92 0.89 -0.66 5.44
CA LEU A 92 1.84 -1.76 5.41
C LEU A 92 3.22 -1.17 5.22
N ILE A 93 4.10 -1.39 6.21
CA ILE A 93 5.42 -0.78 6.25
C ILE A 93 6.48 -1.85 6.36
N PRO A 94 7.33 -2.02 5.35
CA PRO A 94 8.46 -2.95 5.44
C PRO A 94 9.43 -2.51 6.53
N ARG A 95 9.96 -3.49 7.25
CA ARG A 95 10.90 -3.24 8.33
C ARG A 95 12.14 -4.10 8.16
N TRP A 96 13.29 -3.53 8.48
CA TRP A 96 14.57 -4.23 8.46
C TRP A 96 15.21 -4.18 9.83
N GLU A 97 15.99 -5.23 10.18
CA GLU A 97 16.74 -5.21 11.43
C GLU A 97 17.70 -4.03 11.43
N GLY A 98 17.72 -3.29 12.54
CA GLY A 98 18.54 -2.10 12.66
C GLY A 98 17.94 -0.86 12.00
N ASP A 99 16.78 -0.96 11.37
CA ASP A 99 16.11 0.25 10.95
C ASP A 99 15.66 0.94 12.23
N THR A 100 16.08 2.16 12.38
CA THR A 100 15.49 3.02 13.39
C THR A 100 14.32 3.69 12.68
N ASN A 101 13.28 4.02 13.43
CA ASN A 101 12.18 4.86 12.92
C ASN A 101 12.70 6.24 12.51
N PHE A 102 14.00 6.30 12.28
CA PHE A 102 14.66 7.47 11.86
C PHE A 102 14.64 7.50 10.35
N MET A 103 13.52 7.93 9.87
CA MET A 103 13.54 8.54 8.55
C MET A 103 14.48 9.72 8.69
N PRO A 104 15.55 9.75 7.95
CA PRO A 104 16.23 11.00 7.82
C PRO A 104 15.19 11.99 7.34
N ILE A 105 14.97 12.96 8.13
CA ILE A 105 14.18 14.12 7.76
C ILE A 105 14.99 14.83 6.71
N VAL A 106 15.13 14.21 5.64
CA VAL A 106 15.72 14.80 4.57
C VAL A 106 14.77 15.18 3.59
N SER A 107 14.47 16.16 3.89
CA SER A 107 14.17 16.61 3.04
C SER A 107 14.42 17.34 1.81
N ASP A 108 15.06 16.82 0.93
CA ASP A 108 15.04 17.20 -0.46
C ASP A 108 13.85 16.50 -1.11
N THR A 109 12.84 17.26 -1.51
CA THR A 109 11.63 16.79 -2.18
C THR A 109 11.96 15.94 -3.40
N LYS A 110 13.02 16.25 -4.10
CA LYS A 110 13.48 15.50 -5.26
C LYS A 110 13.90 14.07 -4.89
N VAL A 111 14.63 13.92 -3.79
CA VAL A 111 15.04 12.59 -3.30
C VAL A 111 13.85 11.74 -2.95
N ILE A 112 12.83 12.33 -2.30
CA ILE A 112 11.60 11.64 -1.96
C ILE A 112 10.86 11.18 -3.21
N VAL A 113 10.74 12.03 -4.21
CA VAL A 113 10.07 11.70 -5.47
C VAL A 113 10.79 10.56 -6.19
N GLU A 114 12.11 10.62 -6.30
CA GLU A 114 12.90 9.55 -6.91
C GLU A 114 12.76 8.23 -6.15
N GLY A 115 12.74 8.29 -4.83
CA GLY A 115 12.53 7.11 -4.00
C GLY A 115 11.14 6.51 -4.20
N LEU A 116 10.11 7.34 -4.33
CA LEU A 116 8.75 6.87 -4.59
C LEU A 116 8.63 6.23 -5.98
N GLU A 117 9.27 6.79 -6.99
CA GLU A 117 9.27 6.18 -8.33
C GLU A 117 9.96 4.82 -8.34
N ALA A 118 11.11 4.71 -7.68
CA ALA A 118 11.83 3.43 -7.57
C ALA A 118 10.99 2.40 -6.81
N SER A 119 10.34 2.82 -5.73
CA SER A 119 9.43 1.94 -4.98
C SER A 119 8.24 1.51 -5.81
N TYR A 120 7.66 2.42 -6.58
CA TYR A 120 6.57 2.12 -7.49
C TYR A 120 6.96 1.01 -8.47
N GLU A 121 8.12 1.16 -9.12
CA GLU A 121 8.57 0.16 -10.09
C GLU A 121 8.79 -1.22 -9.46
N LYS A 122 9.43 -1.27 -8.32
CA LYS A 122 9.66 -2.54 -7.61
C LYS A 122 8.35 -3.21 -7.24
N LEU A 123 7.40 -2.44 -6.71
CA LEU A 123 6.10 -2.98 -6.34
C LEU A 123 5.27 -3.38 -7.54
N HIS A 124 5.27 -2.57 -8.59
CA HIS A 124 4.54 -2.88 -9.80
C HIS A 124 5.03 -4.21 -10.38
N ASP A 125 6.34 -4.39 -10.49
CA ASP A 125 6.92 -5.64 -10.99
C ASP A 125 6.57 -6.82 -10.09
N ALA A 126 6.62 -6.63 -8.77
CA ALA A 126 6.30 -7.67 -7.81
C ALA A 126 4.81 -8.08 -7.87
N PHE A 127 3.90 -7.11 -7.96
CA PHE A 127 2.48 -7.41 -8.14
C PHE A 127 2.21 -8.10 -9.48
N ALA A 128 2.85 -7.63 -10.54
CA ALA A 128 2.67 -8.22 -11.86
C ALA A 128 3.10 -9.68 -11.93
N ALA A 129 4.04 -10.08 -11.07
CA ALA A 129 4.53 -11.45 -11.00
C ALA A 129 3.65 -12.39 -10.19
N LEU A 130 2.65 -11.86 -9.45
CA LEU A 130 1.74 -12.69 -8.68
C LEU A 130 0.78 -13.46 -9.59
N SER A 131 0.37 -14.66 -9.15
CA SER A 131 -0.55 -15.52 -9.91
C SER A 131 -1.92 -14.88 -10.11
N GLU A 132 -2.31 -13.98 -9.22
CA GLU A 132 -3.60 -13.27 -9.26
C GLU A 132 -3.60 -12.08 -10.24
N SER A 133 -2.46 -11.75 -10.83
CA SER A 133 -2.36 -10.61 -11.75
C SER A 133 -3.04 -10.91 -13.08
N GLU A 134 -3.93 -10.01 -13.50
CA GLU A 134 -4.59 -10.10 -14.80
C GLU A 134 -4.02 -9.11 -15.80
N HIS A 135 -3.66 -7.91 -15.34
CA HIS A 135 -3.13 -6.86 -16.19
C HIS A 135 -1.93 -6.18 -15.52
N ALA A 136 -0.88 -6.00 -16.29
CA ALA A 136 0.38 -5.48 -15.77
C ALA A 136 1.05 -4.49 -16.72
N GLU A 137 0.28 -3.57 -17.30
CA GLU A 137 0.85 -2.50 -18.12
C GLU A 137 1.68 -1.55 -17.25
N LYS A 138 2.85 -1.15 -17.75
CA LYS A 138 3.81 -0.35 -16.97
C LYS A 138 3.28 1.00 -16.48
N THR A 139 2.33 1.58 -17.20
CA THR A 139 1.77 2.89 -16.88
C THR A 139 0.49 2.83 -16.06
N ALA A 140 -0.10 1.66 -15.93
CA ALA A 140 -1.33 1.45 -15.20
C ALA A 140 -1.09 0.64 -13.92
N ALA A 141 -2.01 0.70 -12.98
CA ALA A 141 -1.97 -0.16 -11.81
C ALA A 141 -2.14 -1.62 -12.23
N VAL A 142 -1.49 -2.52 -11.52
CA VAL A 142 -1.67 -3.97 -11.74
C VAL A 142 -3.06 -4.35 -11.24
N GLU A 143 -3.83 -5.02 -12.07
CA GLU A 143 -5.13 -5.52 -11.66
C GLU A 143 -5.01 -6.95 -11.14
N LEU A 144 -5.56 -7.18 -9.95
CA LEU A 144 -5.55 -8.48 -9.30
C LEU A 144 -6.97 -9.02 -9.18
N ARG A 145 -7.11 -10.31 -9.39
CA ARG A 145 -8.37 -10.99 -9.23
C ARG A 145 -8.22 -12.15 -8.24
N PHE A 146 -9.10 -12.15 -7.25
CA PHE A 146 -9.14 -13.19 -6.23
C PHE A 146 -10.36 -14.07 -6.47
N ASP A 147 -10.10 -15.29 -6.89
CA ASP A 147 -11.16 -16.29 -7.11
C ASP A 147 -11.39 -17.15 -5.89
#